data_d92ac0d22be415a5a9d40abc7962b4ec
#
_entry.id   d92ac0d22be415a5a9d40abc7962b4ec
#
_cell.length_a   1.000
_cell.length_b   1.000
_cell.length_c   1.000
_cell.angle_alpha   90.00
_cell.angle_beta   90.00
_cell.angle_gamma   90.00
#
_symmetry.space_group_name_H-M   'P 1'
#
loop_
_entity.id
_entity.type
_entity.pdbx_description
1 polymer ?
#
loop_
_entity_poly.entity_id
_entity_poly.type
_entity_poly.pdbx_seq_one_letter_code
_entity_poly.pdbx_strand_id
1 'polypeptide(L)'
;MKTRITELFGIKHPIIQGGMHRVGYAEMAAAVSNAGGLGIITGLTQPTPEDLAREIDRCRNMTDQPFGVNLTFLPSFAAPPYPEYIHAIVEGGVRIVETAGRNPAQYNPALKTHGVKVVHKCTSVRHSLTAERIGCDAISVDGFECGGHPGEDDIPNMILLPRVAEELKIPFAASGGMADGRSLVAALALGADGINMGTRFIATKEAPAHDNVKEALVAANELQTRLIMRPLRNTERVLTNATVEEILAIERDKGAATTIEDIRHLVGGAGNRRVLQDGELDAGAWSCGMVAGLIHDIPTCKELIDRIMAEAEAIIRSRLEGLLAA
;
A
#
# COMPACT_ATOMS: atom_id res chain seq x y z
N MET A 1 8.98 -14.14 -12.45
CA MET A 1 9.12 -15.14 -11.36
C MET A 1 7.76 -15.75 -11.08
N LYS A 2 7.70 -17.07 -10.86
CA LYS A 2 6.46 -17.78 -10.51
C LYS A 2 6.39 -17.91 -8.99
N THR A 3 5.32 -17.38 -8.37
CA THR A 3 5.07 -17.43 -6.92
C THR A 3 3.58 -17.70 -6.68
N ARG A 4 3.20 -18.04 -5.44
CA ARG A 4 1.77 -18.22 -5.09
C ARG A 4 0.93 -16.94 -5.34
N ILE A 5 1.50 -15.74 -5.16
CA ILE A 5 0.84 -14.45 -5.47
C ILE A 5 0.60 -14.30 -6.98
N THR A 6 1.61 -14.62 -7.82
CA THR A 6 1.44 -14.51 -9.29
C THR A 6 0.40 -15.50 -9.81
N GLU A 7 0.35 -16.71 -9.27
CA GLU A 7 -0.65 -17.71 -9.63
C GLU A 7 -2.06 -17.33 -9.15
N LEU A 8 -2.17 -16.83 -7.92
CA LEU A 8 -3.44 -16.44 -7.33
C LEU A 8 -4.13 -15.32 -8.11
N PHE A 9 -3.37 -14.29 -8.48
CA PHE A 9 -3.91 -13.09 -9.12
C PHE A 9 -3.80 -13.09 -10.66
N GLY A 10 -3.11 -14.07 -11.25
CA GLY A 10 -2.91 -14.13 -12.69
C GLY A 10 -1.98 -13.03 -13.23
N ILE A 11 -1.03 -12.57 -12.45
CA ILE A 11 -0.07 -11.51 -12.81
C ILE A 11 1.29 -12.08 -13.16
N LYS A 12 2.07 -11.34 -13.97
CA LYS A 12 3.38 -11.78 -14.46
C LYS A 12 4.49 -11.67 -13.41
N HIS A 13 4.46 -10.62 -12.61
CA HIS A 13 5.49 -10.28 -11.63
C HIS A 13 4.89 -10.22 -10.22
N PRO A 14 5.59 -10.68 -9.18
CA PRO A 14 5.07 -10.72 -7.81
C PRO A 14 5.15 -9.33 -7.14
N ILE A 15 4.59 -8.32 -7.81
CA ILE A 15 4.63 -6.91 -7.43
C ILE A 15 3.22 -6.36 -7.42
N ILE A 16 2.80 -5.80 -6.29
CA ILE A 16 1.51 -5.14 -6.08
C ILE A 16 1.75 -3.65 -5.86
N GLN A 17 1.00 -2.80 -6.53
CA GLN A 17 0.85 -1.40 -6.13
C GLN A 17 -0.35 -1.33 -5.20
N GLY A 18 -0.11 -1.12 -3.92
CA GLY A 18 -1.17 -1.07 -2.91
C GLY A 18 -2.08 0.14 -3.05
N GLY A 19 -3.28 0.03 -2.49
CA GLY A 19 -4.22 1.14 -2.45
C GLY A 19 -3.62 2.36 -1.75
N MET A 20 -3.70 3.51 -2.42
CA MET A 20 -3.20 4.80 -1.93
C MET A 20 -4.25 5.88 -2.18
N HIS A 21 -4.75 6.49 -1.10
CA HIS A 21 -5.76 7.53 -1.22
C HIS A 21 -5.26 8.69 -2.07
N ARG A 22 -6.05 9.12 -3.06
CA ARG A 22 -5.75 10.17 -4.06
C ARG A 22 -4.55 9.91 -4.99
N VAL A 23 -4.03 8.68 -5.00
CA VAL A 23 -2.96 8.25 -5.92
C VAL A 23 -3.39 7.04 -6.76
N GLY A 24 -4.09 6.09 -6.17
CA GLY A 24 -4.58 4.89 -6.85
C GLY A 24 -5.79 5.18 -7.74
N TYR A 25 -5.56 5.81 -8.89
CA TYR A 25 -6.55 6.02 -9.96
C TYR A 25 -6.32 5.04 -11.11
N ALA A 26 -7.21 5.07 -12.10
CA ALA A 26 -7.19 4.19 -13.26
C ALA A 26 -5.85 4.22 -14.02
N GLU A 27 -5.27 5.41 -14.20
CA GLU A 27 -3.99 5.58 -14.88
C GLU A 27 -2.87 4.80 -14.19
N MET A 28 -2.80 4.93 -12.88
CA MET A 28 -1.79 4.24 -12.06
C MET A 28 -2.00 2.74 -12.07
N ALA A 29 -3.23 2.30 -11.81
CA ALA A 29 -3.58 0.88 -11.76
C ALA A 29 -3.32 0.20 -13.13
N ALA A 30 -3.74 0.82 -14.22
CA ALA A 30 -3.53 0.31 -15.57
C ALA A 30 -2.03 0.25 -15.93
N ALA A 31 -1.26 1.30 -15.60
CA ALA A 31 0.17 1.32 -15.89
C ALA A 31 0.94 0.19 -15.19
N VAL A 32 0.63 -0.06 -13.92
CA VAL A 32 1.23 -1.17 -13.16
C VAL A 32 0.79 -2.53 -13.71
N SER A 33 -0.48 -2.70 -14.03
CA SER A 33 -1.02 -3.94 -14.60
C SER A 33 -0.43 -4.24 -15.98
N ASN A 34 -0.33 -3.24 -16.85
CA ASN A 34 0.31 -3.35 -18.17
C ASN A 34 1.82 -3.68 -18.05
N ALA A 35 2.47 -3.27 -16.97
CA ALA A 35 3.86 -3.64 -16.69
C ALA A 35 4.00 -5.06 -16.09
N GLY A 36 2.88 -5.75 -15.85
CA GLY A 36 2.84 -7.13 -15.36
C GLY A 36 2.75 -7.30 -13.85
N GLY A 37 2.58 -6.21 -13.09
CA GLY A 37 2.23 -6.22 -11.67
C GLY A 37 0.72 -6.27 -11.44
N LEU A 38 0.29 -6.07 -10.20
CA LEU A 38 -1.11 -5.84 -9.84
C LEU A 38 -1.31 -4.38 -9.48
N GLY A 39 -1.94 -3.63 -10.36
CA GLY A 39 -2.38 -2.25 -10.07
C GLY A 39 -3.69 -2.24 -9.29
N ILE A 40 -3.85 -1.29 -8.38
CA ILE A 40 -5.04 -1.20 -7.51
C ILE A 40 -5.63 0.21 -7.52
N ILE A 41 -6.91 0.32 -7.93
CA ILE A 41 -7.71 1.53 -7.78
C ILE A 41 -8.09 1.70 -6.31
N THR A 42 -7.93 2.89 -5.75
CA THR A 42 -8.39 3.17 -4.39
C THR A 42 -9.86 3.58 -4.40
N GLY A 43 -10.74 2.68 -3.99
CA GLY A 43 -12.19 2.84 -4.11
C GLY A 43 -12.72 4.08 -3.39
N LEU A 44 -12.31 4.33 -2.15
CA LEU A 44 -12.76 5.48 -1.38
C LEU A 44 -12.11 6.83 -1.78
N THR A 45 -11.23 6.84 -2.77
CA THR A 45 -10.83 8.08 -3.46
C THR A 45 -11.97 8.60 -4.33
N GLN A 46 -12.81 7.71 -4.80
CA GLN A 46 -14.01 8.04 -5.56
C GLN A 46 -15.13 8.44 -4.59
N PRO A 47 -15.76 9.64 -4.77
CA PRO A 47 -16.73 10.15 -3.80
C PRO A 47 -17.99 9.30 -3.65
N THR A 48 -18.40 8.60 -4.72
CA THR A 48 -19.59 7.76 -4.73
C THR A 48 -19.32 6.39 -5.37
N PRO A 49 -20.15 5.38 -5.13
CA PRO A 49 -20.07 4.08 -5.84
C PRO A 49 -20.17 4.21 -7.36
N GLU A 50 -20.95 5.16 -7.87
CA GLU A 50 -21.07 5.44 -9.31
C GLU A 50 -19.79 6.03 -9.88
N ASP A 51 -19.09 6.88 -9.10
CA ASP A 51 -17.76 7.38 -9.47
C ASP A 51 -16.76 6.23 -9.53
N LEU A 52 -16.81 5.30 -8.57
CA LEU A 52 -15.98 4.10 -8.61
C LEU A 52 -16.29 3.23 -9.84
N ALA A 53 -17.55 3.03 -10.19
CA ALA A 53 -17.94 2.28 -11.38
C ALA A 53 -17.33 2.92 -12.65
N ARG A 54 -17.41 4.25 -12.78
CA ARG A 54 -16.79 4.98 -13.91
C ARG A 54 -15.26 4.83 -13.92
N GLU A 55 -14.63 4.84 -12.75
CA GLU A 55 -13.18 4.69 -12.64
C GLU A 55 -12.71 3.27 -12.98
N ILE A 56 -13.50 2.25 -12.64
CA ILE A 56 -13.27 0.86 -13.06
C ILE A 56 -13.38 0.75 -14.59
N ASP A 57 -14.39 1.34 -15.20
CA ASP A 57 -14.56 1.33 -16.66
C ASP A 57 -13.40 2.06 -17.35
N ARG A 58 -12.94 3.20 -16.79
CA ARG A 58 -11.76 3.89 -17.30
C ARG A 58 -10.52 2.98 -17.28
N CYS A 59 -10.28 2.29 -16.18
CA CYS A 59 -9.15 1.37 -16.06
C CYS A 59 -9.23 0.23 -17.08
N ARG A 60 -10.43 -0.34 -17.29
CA ARG A 60 -10.63 -1.38 -18.32
C ARG A 60 -10.34 -0.92 -19.72
N ASN A 61 -10.61 0.34 -20.02
CA ASN A 61 -10.27 0.90 -21.33
C ASN A 61 -8.76 1.15 -21.51
N MET A 62 -7.97 1.06 -20.43
CA MET A 62 -6.51 1.26 -20.44
C MET A 62 -5.72 -0.05 -20.34
N THR A 63 -6.36 -1.15 -19.90
CA THR A 63 -5.67 -2.43 -19.70
C THR A 63 -6.60 -3.63 -19.82
N ASP A 64 -6.11 -4.68 -20.47
CA ASP A 64 -6.72 -6.03 -20.48
C ASP A 64 -6.13 -6.93 -19.38
N GLN A 65 -5.16 -6.42 -18.59
CA GLN A 65 -4.52 -7.17 -17.53
C GLN A 65 -5.33 -7.12 -16.23
N PRO A 66 -5.13 -8.08 -15.30
CA PRO A 66 -5.77 -8.05 -13.99
C PRO A 66 -5.42 -6.77 -13.23
N PHE A 67 -6.44 -6.15 -12.63
CA PHE A 67 -6.28 -5.07 -11.65
C PHE A 67 -7.27 -5.27 -10.50
N GLY A 68 -7.02 -4.59 -9.39
CA GLY A 68 -7.84 -4.68 -8.19
C GLY A 68 -8.45 -3.36 -7.77
N VAL A 69 -9.31 -3.41 -6.75
CA VAL A 69 -9.86 -2.23 -6.07
C VAL A 69 -9.57 -2.35 -4.58
N ASN A 70 -9.12 -1.25 -3.97
CA ASN A 70 -8.92 -1.16 -2.52
C ASN A 70 -10.18 -0.63 -1.84
N LEU A 71 -10.57 -1.25 -0.73
CA LEU A 71 -11.56 -0.74 0.23
C LEU A 71 -10.95 -0.71 1.63
N THR A 72 -10.84 0.49 2.19
CA THR A 72 -10.29 0.70 3.54
C THR A 72 -11.42 0.92 4.54
N PHE A 73 -11.53 0.04 5.53
CA PHE A 73 -12.55 0.09 6.57
C PHE A 73 -12.03 0.85 7.79
N LEU A 74 -12.13 2.17 7.75
CA LEU A 74 -11.73 3.02 8.88
C LEU A 74 -12.95 3.50 9.68
N PRO A 75 -12.76 3.81 10.99
CA PRO A 75 -13.76 4.54 11.73
C PRO A 75 -14.01 5.90 11.07
N SER A 76 -15.26 6.22 10.79
CA SER A 76 -15.64 7.52 10.23
C SER A 76 -16.92 8.01 10.89
N PHE A 77 -17.11 9.32 10.93
CA PHE A 77 -18.35 9.94 11.43
C PHE A 77 -19.57 9.56 10.57
N ALA A 78 -19.36 9.38 9.26
CA ALA A 78 -20.32 8.82 8.34
C ALA A 78 -19.65 7.65 7.61
N ALA A 79 -20.08 6.44 7.91
CA ALA A 79 -19.54 5.26 7.23
C ALA A 79 -19.86 5.34 5.73
N PRO A 80 -18.86 5.12 4.85
CA PRO A 80 -19.14 4.97 3.43
C PRO A 80 -20.16 3.85 3.18
N PRO A 81 -20.99 3.94 2.13
CA PRO A 81 -21.91 2.89 1.76
C PRO A 81 -21.15 1.69 1.15
N TYR A 82 -20.44 0.94 2.00
CA TYR A 82 -19.58 -0.18 1.56
C TYR A 82 -20.31 -1.24 0.73
N PRO A 83 -21.57 -1.63 1.04
CA PRO A 83 -22.29 -2.58 0.19
C PRO A 83 -22.45 -2.09 -1.25
N GLU A 84 -22.71 -0.81 -1.46
CA GLU A 84 -22.87 -0.19 -2.77
C GLU A 84 -21.51 -0.10 -3.51
N TYR A 85 -20.42 0.20 -2.82
CA TYR A 85 -19.06 0.12 -3.39
C TYR A 85 -18.71 -1.31 -3.80
N ILE A 86 -19.05 -2.31 -2.98
CA ILE A 86 -18.86 -3.72 -3.31
C ILE A 86 -19.68 -4.12 -4.52
N HIS A 87 -20.94 -3.65 -4.61
CA HIS A 87 -21.77 -3.88 -5.78
C HIS A 87 -21.14 -3.30 -7.05
N ALA A 88 -20.67 -2.05 -7.02
CA ALA A 88 -19.96 -1.44 -8.14
C ALA A 88 -18.71 -2.23 -8.56
N ILE A 89 -17.95 -2.76 -7.62
CA ILE A 89 -16.77 -3.61 -7.87
C ILE A 89 -17.18 -4.91 -8.60
N VAL A 90 -18.21 -5.57 -8.10
CA VAL A 90 -18.69 -6.86 -8.64
C VAL A 90 -19.27 -6.68 -10.04
N GLU A 91 -20.17 -5.72 -10.23
CA GLU A 91 -20.80 -5.40 -11.52
C GLU A 91 -19.75 -4.90 -12.52
N GLY A 92 -18.81 -4.09 -12.06
CA GLY A 92 -17.64 -3.72 -12.83
C GLY A 92 -16.73 -4.91 -13.19
N GLY A 93 -17.01 -6.15 -12.75
CA GLY A 93 -16.29 -7.41 -13.06
C GLY A 93 -14.88 -7.45 -12.50
N VAL A 94 -14.52 -6.63 -11.50
CA VAL A 94 -13.25 -6.72 -10.79
C VAL A 94 -13.19 -8.02 -10.00
N ARG A 95 -12.06 -8.71 -10.07
CA ARG A 95 -11.87 -10.03 -9.44
C ARG A 95 -10.91 -10.04 -8.26
N ILE A 96 -10.32 -8.90 -7.94
CA ILE A 96 -9.34 -8.75 -6.86
C ILE A 96 -9.71 -7.52 -6.03
N VAL A 97 -9.86 -7.71 -4.72
CA VAL A 97 -10.12 -6.62 -3.77
C VAL A 97 -9.03 -6.64 -2.70
N GLU A 98 -8.34 -5.52 -2.55
CA GLU A 98 -7.49 -5.27 -1.40
C GLU A 98 -8.33 -4.62 -0.30
N THR A 99 -8.32 -5.18 0.89
CA THR A 99 -8.98 -4.58 2.05
C THR A 99 -7.95 -4.12 3.07
N ALA A 100 -8.25 -3.05 3.80
CA ALA A 100 -7.37 -2.50 4.83
C ALA A 100 -8.18 -1.96 6.01
N GLY A 101 -7.52 -1.68 7.13
CA GLY A 101 -8.14 -1.15 8.33
C GLY A 101 -8.82 -2.24 9.17
N ARG A 102 -10.12 -2.08 9.44
CA ARG A 102 -10.86 -3.03 10.28
C ARG A 102 -11.07 -4.38 9.59
N ASN A 103 -11.33 -5.40 10.40
CA ASN A 103 -11.61 -6.77 9.97
C ASN A 103 -12.73 -6.80 8.89
N PRO A 104 -12.46 -7.36 7.68
CA PRO A 104 -13.41 -7.40 6.56
C PRO A 104 -14.45 -8.52 6.65
N ALA A 105 -14.55 -9.26 7.77
CA ALA A 105 -15.39 -10.46 7.90
C ALA A 105 -16.84 -10.26 7.44
N GLN A 106 -17.43 -9.09 7.71
CA GLN A 106 -18.83 -8.81 7.30
C GLN A 106 -19.01 -8.65 5.79
N TYR A 107 -17.94 -8.32 5.05
CA TYR A 107 -17.98 -8.07 3.60
C TYR A 107 -17.43 -9.23 2.76
N ASN A 108 -16.58 -10.07 3.35
CA ASN A 108 -15.98 -11.21 2.64
C ASN A 108 -17.01 -12.13 1.99
N PRO A 109 -18.14 -12.51 2.63
CA PRO A 109 -19.12 -13.39 2.00
C PRO A 109 -19.68 -12.83 0.69
N ALA A 110 -20.00 -11.53 0.63
CA ALA A 110 -20.49 -10.87 -0.57
C ALA A 110 -19.47 -10.91 -1.72
N LEU A 111 -18.20 -10.64 -1.42
CA LEU A 111 -17.11 -10.70 -2.39
C LEU A 111 -16.86 -12.14 -2.87
N LYS A 112 -16.79 -13.10 -1.95
CA LYS A 112 -16.50 -14.50 -2.25
C LYS A 112 -17.57 -15.19 -3.08
N THR A 113 -18.84 -14.86 -2.85
CA THR A 113 -19.98 -15.39 -3.65
C THR A 113 -19.84 -15.05 -5.14
N HIS A 114 -19.18 -13.95 -5.47
CA HIS A 114 -18.92 -13.53 -6.84
C HIS A 114 -17.52 -13.91 -7.36
N GLY A 115 -16.80 -14.80 -6.64
CA GLY A 115 -15.49 -15.29 -7.04
C GLY A 115 -14.36 -14.26 -6.92
N VAL A 116 -14.59 -13.18 -6.16
CA VAL A 116 -13.58 -12.15 -5.92
C VAL A 116 -12.52 -12.68 -4.95
N LYS A 117 -11.24 -12.48 -5.28
CA LYS A 117 -10.09 -12.74 -4.42
C LYS A 117 -9.87 -11.57 -3.48
N VAL A 118 -9.71 -11.84 -2.20
CA VAL A 118 -9.51 -10.82 -1.16
C VAL A 118 -8.09 -10.90 -0.61
N VAL A 119 -7.34 -9.80 -0.74
CA VAL A 119 -6.07 -9.60 -0.03
C VAL A 119 -6.27 -8.58 1.07
N HIS A 120 -5.94 -8.93 2.31
CA HIS A 120 -6.13 -8.03 3.47
C HIS A 120 -4.79 -7.53 4.00
N LYS A 121 -4.70 -6.22 4.29
CA LYS A 121 -3.52 -5.61 4.89
C LYS A 121 -3.49 -5.84 6.39
N CYS A 122 -2.37 -6.38 6.88
CA CYS A 122 -2.18 -6.71 8.29
C CYS A 122 -0.81 -6.24 8.78
N THR A 123 -0.75 -5.77 10.02
CA THR A 123 0.49 -5.27 10.66
C THR A 123 1.02 -6.22 11.73
N SER A 124 0.44 -7.40 11.90
CA SER A 124 0.87 -8.39 12.91
C SER A 124 0.52 -9.81 12.51
N VAL A 125 1.24 -10.79 13.05
CA VAL A 125 0.97 -12.22 12.89
C VAL A 125 -0.48 -12.55 13.30
N ARG A 126 -0.93 -12.07 14.45
CA ARG A 126 -2.30 -12.29 14.95
C ARG A 126 -3.38 -11.82 13.98
N HIS A 127 -3.20 -10.65 13.38
CA HIS A 127 -4.16 -10.12 12.41
C HIS A 127 -4.13 -10.93 11.11
N SER A 128 -2.95 -11.34 10.64
CA SER A 128 -2.79 -12.20 9.46
C SER A 128 -3.50 -13.54 9.61
N LEU A 129 -3.33 -14.21 10.75
CA LEU A 129 -4.04 -15.47 11.06
C LEU A 129 -5.55 -15.28 11.20
N THR A 130 -5.99 -14.12 11.69
CA THR A 130 -7.41 -13.80 11.76
C THR A 130 -8.00 -13.60 10.37
N ALA A 131 -7.29 -12.88 9.49
CA ALA A 131 -7.71 -12.67 8.10
C ALA A 131 -7.76 -13.99 7.31
N GLU A 132 -6.80 -14.90 7.51
CA GLU A 132 -6.86 -16.25 6.96
C GLU A 132 -8.13 -17.01 7.41
N ARG A 133 -8.41 -17.02 8.72
CA ARG A 133 -9.59 -17.72 9.27
C ARG A 133 -10.92 -17.20 8.73
N ILE A 134 -11.03 -15.93 8.42
CA ILE A 134 -12.25 -15.33 7.86
C ILE A 134 -12.31 -15.43 6.33
N GLY A 135 -11.40 -16.19 5.69
CA GLY A 135 -11.45 -16.54 4.29
C GLY A 135 -10.83 -15.54 3.32
N CYS A 136 -9.89 -14.69 3.75
CA CYS A 136 -9.04 -13.96 2.82
C CYS A 136 -8.17 -14.92 2.00
N ASP A 137 -7.89 -14.59 0.74
CA ASP A 137 -7.11 -15.44 -0.16
C ASP A 137 -5.60 -15.16 -0.07
N ALA A 138 -5.24 -13.96 0.35
CA ALA A 138 -3.86 -13.53 0.58
C ALA A 138 -3.78 -12.43 1.65
N ILE A 139 -2.58 -12.19 2.15
CA ILE A 139 -2.29 -11.12 3.10
C ILE A 139 -1.25 -10.16 2.50
N SER A 140 -1.41 -8.86 2.71
CA SER A 140 -0.32 -7.88 2.61
C SER A 140 0.18 -7.60 4.02
N VAL A 141 1.43 -7.95 4.30
CA VAL A 141 2.04 -7.80 5.63
C VAL A 141 2.81 -6.50 5.68
N ASP A 142 2.27 -5.53 6.41
CA ASP A 142 2.82 -4.19 6.52
C ASP A 142 3.74 -4.10 7.76
N GLY A 143 5.06 -4.05 7.53
CA GLY A 143 6.05 -3.85 8.60
C GLY A 143 6.16 -2.41 9.06
N PHE A 144 6.91 -2.20 10.14
CA PHE A 144 7.14 -0.88 10.76
C PHE A 144 7.62 0.21 9.78
N GLU A 145 8.31 -0.19 8.72
CA GLU A 145 8.89 0.70 7.71
C GLU A 145 7.86 1.32 6.77
N CYS A 146 6.61 0.83 6.77
CA CYS A 146 5.59 1.28 5.81
C CYS A 146 5.15 2.73 6.06
N GLY A 147 4.72 3.39 4.99
CA GLY A 147 3.99 4.66 5.05
C GLY A 147 2.53 4.42 5.41
N GLY A 148 1.88 5.40 6.00
CA GLY A 148 0.53 5.26 6.53
C GLY A 148 0.54 4.55 7.88
N HIS A 149 -0.34 3.59 8.12
CA HIS A 149 -0.59 3.00 9.43
C HIS A 149 0.20 1.69 9.64
N PRO A 150 1.41 1.70 10.27
CA PRO A 150 2.22 0.51 10.51
C PRO A 150 1.72 -0.36 11.67
N GLY A 151 0.65 0.03 12.33
CA GLY A 151 0.21 -0.56 13.58
C GLY A 151 0.93 0.03 14.80
N GLU A 152 0.75 -0.60 15.98
CA GLU A 152 1.24 -0.07 17.25
C GLU A 152 2.39 -0.91 17.85
N ASP A 153 2.76 -2.01 17.19
CA ASP A 153 3.71 -2.99 17.75
C ASP A 153 5.17 -2.74 17.30
N ASP A 154 5.39 -1.81 16.36
CA ASP A 154 6.70 -1.38 15.84
C ASP A 154 7.60 -2.54 15.33
N ILE A 155 7.00 -3.59 14.76
CA ILE A 155 7.76 -4.76 14.32
C ILE A 155 8.28 -4.54 12.89
N PRO A 156 9.62 -4.51 12.67
CA PRO A 156 10.19 -4.40 11.33
C PRO A 156 10.00 -5.68 10.53
N ASN A 157 10.01 -5.55 9.20
CA ASN A 157 9.80 -6.67 8.29
C ASN A 157 10.83 -7.81 8.46
N MET A 158 12.05 -7.51 8.87
CA MET A 158 13.08 -8.53 9.14
C MET A 158 12.63 -9.57 10.19
N ILE A 159 11.74 -9.20 11.10
CA ILE A 159 11.18 -10.08 12.14
C ILE A 159 9.74 -10.50 11.79
N LEU A 160 8.93 -9.55 11.29
CA LEU A 160 7.51 -9.80 11.05
C LEU A 160 7.29 -10.84 9.95
N LEU A 161 8.00 -10.75 8.82
CA LEU A 161 7.80 -11.64 7.67
C LEU A 161 8.11 -13.10 7.98
N PRO A 162 9.28 -13.48 8.55
CA PRO A 162 9.54 -14.87 8.90
C PRO A 162 8.56 -15.39 9.97
N ARG A 163 8.15 -14.56 10.93
CA ARG A 163 7.13 -14.95 11.91
C ARG A 163 5.77 -15.24 11.27
N VAL A 164 5.37 -14.43 10.28
CA VAL A 164 4.16 -14.70 9.48
C VAL A 164 4.32 -15.99 8.68
N ALA A 165 5.48 -16.18 8.02
CA ALA A 165 5.75 -17.35 7.19
C ALA A 165 5.71 -18.68 7.97
N GLU A 166 6.07 -18.69 9.26
CA GLU A 166 6.01 -19.87 10.12
C GLU A 166 4.57 -20.35 10.37
N GLU A 167 3.60 -19.45 10.38
CA GLU A 167 2.24 -19.76 10.86
C GLU A 167 1.17 -19.67 9.77
N LEU A 168 1.33 -18.75 8.79
CA LEU A 168 0.34 -18.48 7.74
C LEU A 168 0.41 -19.52 6.62
N LYS A 169 -0.72 -20.04 6.17
CA LYS A 169 -0.80 -21.06 5.10
C LYS A 169 -1.14 -20.46 3.73
N ILE A 170 -1.88 -19.36 3.70
CA ILE A 170 -2.20 -18.64 2.46
C ILE A 170 -1.01 -17.78 2.01
N PRO A 171 -0.92 -17.41 0.71
CA PRO A 171 0.15 -16.55 0.22
C PRO A 171 0.13 -15.17 0.87
N PHE A 172 1.31 -14.54 0.98
CA PHE A 172 1.40 -13.17 1.44
C PHE A 172 2.45 -12.35 0.69
N ALA A 173 2.19 -11.05 0.56
CA ALA A 173 3.12 -10.06 0.04
C ALA A 173 3.71 -9.23 1.18
N ALA A 174 5.01 -8.96 1.13
CA ALA A 174 5.68 -8.05 2.05
C ALA A 174 5.42 -6.59 1.68
N SER A 175 5.08 -5.76 2.65
CA SER A 175 4.81 -4.33 2.48
C SER A 175 5.57 -3.51 3.53
N GLY A 176 6.01 -2.31 3.14
CA GLY A 176 6.92 -1.48 3.94
C GLY A 176 8.40 -1.78 3.63
N GLY A 177 9.15 -0.73 3.29
CA GLY A 177 10.57 -0.86 2.95
C GLY A 177 10.86 -1.44 1.55
N MET A 178 9.85 -1.69 0.72
CA MET A 178 9.99 -2.33 -0.59
C MET A 178 10.13 -1.28 -1.71
N ALA A 179 11.24 -1.35 -2.50
CA ALA A 179 11.52 -0.37 -3.55
C ALA A 179 12.22 -0.93 -4.80
N ASP A 180 12.96 -2.02 -4.67
CA ASP A 180 13.91 -2.49 -5.68
C ASP A 180 14.04 -4.02 -5.70
N GLY A 181 14.90 -4.57 -6.56
CA GLY A 181 15.14 -6.01 -6.65
C GLY A 181 15.75 -6.61 -5.39
N ARG A 182 16.53 -5.83 -4.63
CA ARG A 182 17.10 -6.26 -3.35
C ARG A 182 15.99 -6.54 -2.33
N SER A 183 15.03 -5.63 -2.22
CA SER A 183 13.90 -5.79 -1.31
C SER A 183 12.97 -6.93 -1.73
N LEU A 184 12.76 -7.15 -3.05
CA LEU A 184 12.01 -8.31 -3.54
C LEU A 184 12.70 -9.62 -3.16
N VAL A 185 14.00 -9.77 -3.41
CA VAL A 185 14.75 -10.99 -3.06
C VAL A 185 14.76 -11.23 -1.55
N ALA A 186 14.96 -10.17 -0.75
CA ALA A 186 14.90 -10.27 0.70
C ALA A 186 13.52 -10.73 1.19
N ALA A 187 12.43 -10.16 0.66
CA ALA A 187 11.07 -10.56 0.99
C ALA A 187 10.80 -12.04 0.67
N LEU A 188 11.23 -12.50 -0.52
CA LEU A 188 11.12 -13.92 -0.91
C LEU A 188 11.93 -14.83 0.01
N ALA A 189 13.15 -14.43 0.38
CA ALA A 189 14.01 -15.19 1.30
C ALA A 189 13.41 -15.28 2.73
N LEU A 190 12.64 -14.26 3.14
CA LEU A 190 11.92 -14.22 4.43
C LEU A 190 10.57 -14.94 4.38
N GLY A 191 10.22 -15.57 3.25
CA GLY A 191 9.03 -16.41 3.10
C GLY A 191 7.82 -15.73 2.46
N ALA A 192 7.91 -14.47 2.04
CA ALA A 192 6.85 -13.82 1.27
C ALA A 192 6.76 -14.37 -0.16
N ASP A 193 5.61 -14.20 -0.82
CA ASP A 193 5.36 -14.62 -2.21
C ASP A 193 5.41 -13.44 -3.20
N GLY A 194 5.73 -12.25 -2.71
CA GLY A 194 5.81 -11.01 -3.48
C GLY A 194 5.94 -9.79 -2.60
N ILE A 195 5.89 -8.62 -3.20
CA ILE A 195 5.95 -7.33 -2.50
C ILE A 195 4.74 -6.46 -2.83
N ASN A 196 4.32 -5.64 -1.86
CA ASN A 196 3.34 -4.59 -2.02
C ASN A 196 4.02 -3.24 -1.74
N MET A 197 3.95 -2.31 -2.69
CA MET A 197 4.62 -1.02 -2.62
C MET A 197 3.62 0.13 -2.71
N GLY A 198 3.84 1.16 -1.87
CA GLY A 198 3.12 2.43 -1.95
C GLY A 198 4.06 3.56 -2.38
N THR A 199 4.86 4.05 -1.44
CA THR A 199 5.72 5.24 -1.60
C THR A 199 6.60 5.20 -2.85
N ARG A 200 7.19 4.04 -3.21
CA ARG A 200 7.98 3.90 -4.43
C ARG A 200 7.16 4.20 -5.70
N PHE A 201 5.91 3.77 -5.74
CA PHE A 201 5.02 4.04 -6.87
C PHE A 201 4.53 5.48 -6.93
N ILE A 202 4.43 6.22 -5.81
CA ILE A 202 4.14 7.67 -5.85
C ILE A 202 5.21 8.41 -6.67
N ALA A 203 6.47 7.98 -6.59
CA ALA A 203 7.58 8.54 -7.37
C ALA A 203 7.69 7.85 -8.75
N THR A 204 6.58 7.80 -9.51
CA THR A 204 6.54 7.37 -10.92
C THR A 204 5.84 8.42 -11.77
N LYS A 205 6.08 8.37 -13.10
CA LYS A 205 5.49 9.33 -14.03
C LYS A 205 3.96 9.25 -14.07
N GLU A 206 3.41 8.04 -13.96
CA GLU A 206 1.96 7.80 -14.05
C GLU A 206 1.21 8.08 -12.73
N ALA A 207 1.91 8.21 -11.61
CA ALA A 207 1.27 8.59 -10.36
C ALA A 207 0.65 9.99 -10.46
N PRO A 208 -0.65 10.15 -10.21
CA PRO A 208 -1.35 11.43 -10.32
C PRO A 208 -1.10 12.33 -9.08
N ALA A 209 0.14 12.34 -8.61
CA ALA A 209 0.62 13.23 -7.58
C ALA A 209 1.38 14.38 -8.22
N HIS A 210 1.29 15.58 -7.64
CA HIS A 210 2.01 16.75 -8.11
C HIS A 210 3.53 16.50 -8.12
N ASP A 211 4.25 17.09 -9.08
CA ASP A 211 5.69 16.86 -9.25
C ASP A 211 6.51 17.23 -8.00
N ASN A 212 6.12 18.30 -7.28
CA ASN A 212 6.75 18.64 -6.00
C ASN A 212 6.74 17.48 -4.99
N VAL A 213 5.68 16.66 -4.96
CA VAL A 213 5.59 15.48 -4.08
C VAL A 213 6.59 14.42 -4.52
N LYS A 214 6.69 14.18 -5.82
CA LYS A 214 7.63 13.20 -6.39
C LYS A 214 9.08 13.64 -6.15
N GLU A 215 9.37 14.91 -6.36
CA GLU A 215 10.69 15.51 -6.11
C GLU A 215 11.05 15.49 -4.62
N ALA A 216 10.09 15.76 -3.73
CA ALA A 216 10.28 15.64 -2.28
C ALA A 216 10.64 14.20 -1.87
N LEU A 217 10.04 13.18 -2.50
CA LEU A 217 10.40 11.78 -2.26
C LEU A 217 11.82 11.45 -2.74
N VAL A 218 12.22 11.96 -3.90
CA VAL A 218 13.58 11.77 -4.45
C VAL A 218 14.65 12.49 -3.62
N ALA A 219 14.32 13.65 -3.05
CA ALA A 219 15.21 14.41 -2.19
C ALA A 219 15.29 13.87 -0.74
N ALA A 220 14.32 13.05 -0.34
CA ALA A 220 14.26 12.53 1.02
C ALA A 220 15.26 11.40 1.27
N ASN A 221 15.61 11.23 2.53
CA ASN A 221 16.37 10.06 3.02
C ASN A 221 15.55 9.26 4.05
N GLU A 222 16.12 8.17 4.55
CA GLU A 222 15.48 7.25 5.50
C GLU A 222 15.15 7.88 6.86
N LEU A 223 15.72 9.03 7.19
CA LEU A 223 15.52 9.76 8.45
C LEU A 223 14.38 10.77 8.38
N GLN A 224 13.84 11.06 7.19
CA GLN A 224 12.87 12.13 6.97
C GLN A 224 11.41 11.68 7.08
N THR A 225 11.14 10.60 7.83
CA THR A 225 9.76 10.24 8.20
C THR A 225 9.55 10.37 9.70
N ARG A 226 8.30 10.63 10.10
CA ARG A 226 7.87 10.71 11.50
C ARG A 226 6.64 9.86 11.71
N LEU A 227 6.45 9.42 12.95
CA LEU A 227 5.22 8.76 13.40
C LEU A 227 4.39 9.79 14.17
N ILE A 228 3.18 10.02 13.73
CA ILE A 228 2.17 10.89 14.36
C ILE A 228 1.00 10.07 14.88
N MET A 229 0.13 10.67 15.66
CA MET A 229 -1.09 10.09 16.23
C MET A 229 -0.86 8.89 17.16
N ARG A 230 0.36 8.73 17.71
CA ARG A 230 0.67 7.67 18.68
C ARG A 230 -0.17 7.76 19.96
N PRO A 231 -0.38 8.93 20.59
CA PRO A 231 -1.25 9.03 21.76
C PRO A 231 -2.67 8.56 21.49
N LEU A 232 -3.14 8.67 20.24
CA LEU A 232 -4.47 8.24 19.80
C LEU A 232 -4.56 6.74 19.46
N ARG A 233 -3.44 6.00 19.51
CA ARG A 233 -3.34 4.61 19.05
C ARG A 233 -3.86 4.44 17.62
N ASN A 234 -3.53 5.41 16.78
CA ASN A 234 -3.81 5.45 15.34
C ASN A 234 -2.56 5.90 14.60
N THR A 235 -1.43 5.30 14.97
CA THR A 235 -0.09 5.69 14.50
C THR A 235 -0.04 5.72 12.97
N GLU A 236 0.43 6.85 12.44
CA GLU A 236 0.67 7.03 11.01
C GLU A 236 2.12 7.47 10.75
N ARG A 237 2.78 6.86 9.73
CA ARG A 237 4.08 7.29 9.25
C ARG A 237 3.93 8.23 8.06
N VAL A 238 4.50 9.40 8.19
CA VAL A 238 4.38 10.52 7.23
C VAL A 238 5.74 11.11 6.91
N LEU A 239 5.87 11.80 5.77
CA LEU A 239 7.06 12.61 5.49
C LEU A 239 7.10 13.82 6.41
N THR A 240 8.29 14.16 6.88
CA THR A 240 8.52 15.34 7.74
C THR A 240 8.26 16.63 6.94
N ASN A 241 7.40 17.49 7.47
CA ASN A 241 7.12 18.82 6.97
C ASN A 241 6.68 19.74 8.13
N ALA A 242 6.40 21.01 7.87
CA ALA A 242 6.02 21.97 8.92
C ALA A 242 4.76 21.54 9.68
N THR A 243 3.72 21.04 8.98
CA THR A 243 2.50 20.51 9.61
C THR A 243 2.78 19.32 10.53
N VAL A 244 3.66 18.42 10.13
CA VAL A 244 4.05 17.25 10.94
C VAL A 244 4.78 17.67 12.21
N GLU A 245 5.68 18.64 12.13
CA GLU A 245 6.37 19.15 13.32
C GLU A 245 5.40 19.87 14.28
N GLU A 246 4.37 20.56 13.77
CA GLU A 246 3.31 21.14 14.58
C GLU A 246 2.50 20.05 15.31
N ILE A 247 2.09 18.99 14.61
CA ILE A 247 1.40 17.85 15.23
C ILE A 247 2.25 17.26 16.36
N LEU A 248 3.52 17.00 16.11
CA LEU A 248 4.44 16.44 17.11
C LEU A 248 4.68 17.39 18.29
N ALA A 249 4.64 18.70 18.08
CA ALA A 249 4.73 19.67 19.17
C ALA A 249 3.50 19.58 20.09
N ILE A 250 2.29 19.49 19.51
CA ILE A 250 1.04 19.31 20.26
C ILE A 250 1.07 17.98 21.04
N GLU A 251 1.51 16.88 20.40
CA GLU A 251 1.60 15.57 21.04
C GLU A 251 2.62 15.54 22.19
N ARG A 252 3.75 16.25 22.05
CA ARG A 252 4.74 16.37 23.14
C ARG A 252 4.20 17.18 24.33
N ASP A 253 3.47 18.25 24.06
CA ASP A 253 2.91 19.11 25.10
C ASP A 253 1.80 18.41 25.90
N LYS A 254 0.88 17.74 25.20
CA LYS A 254 -0.30 17.11 25.80
C LYS A 254 -0.09 15.65 26.21
N GLY A 255 0.90 14.96 25.63
CA GLY A 255 1.18 13.56 25.92
C GLY A 255 -0.06 12.66 25.72
N ALA A 256 -0.37 11.84 26.71
CA ALA A 256 -1.52 10.94 26.68
C ALA A 256 -2.90 11.65 26.71
N ALA A 257 -2.93 12.94 26.97
CA ALA A 257 -4.16 13.75 26.91
C ALA A 257 -4.46 14.30 25.51
N THR A 258 -3.62 14.02 24.53
CA THR A 258 -3.88 14.42 23.13
C THR A 258 -5.17 13.80 22.62
N THR A 259 -6.00 14.60 21.99
CA THR A 259 -7.26 14.17 21.35
C THR A 259 -7.23 14.45 19.85
N ILE A 260 -8.12 13.81 19.09
CA ILE A 260 -8.22 14.08 17.65
C ILE A 260 -8.60 15.54 17.36
N GLU A 261 -9.36 16.19 18.21
CA GLU A 261 -9.79 17.56 18.04
C GLU A 261 -8.61 18.54 18.09
N ASP A 262 -7.54 18.21 18.81
CA ASP A 262 -6.33 19.04 18.91
C ASP A 262 -5.57 19.13 17.59
N ILE A 263 -5.61 18.08 16.78
CA ILE A 263 -4.83 17.94 15.54
C ILE A 263 -5.69 17.78 14.28
N ARG A 264 -7.02 17.74 14.41
CA ARG A 264 -7.95 17.47 13.31
C ARG A 264 -7.75 18.37 12.10
N HIS A 265 -7.46 19.63 12.32
CA HIS A 265 -7.22 20.62 11.26
C HIS A 265 -5.92 20.38 10.49
N LEU A 266 -4.96 19.66 11.09
CA LEU A 266 -3.64 19.33 10.53
C LEU A 266 -3.64 17.97 9.78
N VAL A 267 -4.43 16.99 10.27
CA VAL A 267 -4.50 15.63 9.68
C VAL A 267 -5.68 15.45 8.73
N GLY A 268 -6.48 16.47 8.51
CA GLY A 268 -7.68 16.41 7.69
C GLY A 268 -7.40 16.17 6.20
N GLY A 269 -8.30 15.44 5.53
CA GLY A 269 -8.16 15.10 4.11
C GLY A 269 -8.06 16.30 3.14
N ALA A 270 -8.47 17.50 3.57
CA ALA A 270 -8.30 18.73 2.78
C ALA A 270 -6.82 19.13 2.65
N GLY A 271 -6.05 19.06 3.73
CA GLY A 271 -4.60 19.31 3.71
C GLY A 271 -3.86 18.29 2.85
N ASN A 272 -4.13 17.01 3.03
CA ASN A 272 -3.57 15.94 2.21
C ASN A 272 -3.87 16.13 0.70
N ARG A 273 -5.08 16.61 0.36
CA ARG A 273 -5.44 16.94 -1.01
C ARG A 273 -4.54 18.04 -1.59
N ARG A 274 -4.35 19.14 -0.87
CA ARG A 274 -3.49 20.24 -1.29
C ARG A 274 -2.05 19.79 -1.50
N VAL A 275 -1.54 18.90 -0.63
CA VAL A 275 -0.21 18.30 -0.84
C VAL A 275 -0.19 17.52 -2.14
N LEU A 276 -1.05 16.53 -2.31
CA LEU A 276 -0.96 15.57 -3.40
C LEU A 276 -1.37 16.16 -4.76
N GLN A 277 -2.35 17.07 -4.81
CA GLN A 277 -2.88 17.63 -6.06
C GLN A 277 -2.29 19.00 -6.40
N ASP A 278 -2.08 19.86 -5.41
CA ASP A 278 -1.64 21.24 -5.64
C ASP A 278 -0.13 21.41 -5.36
N GLY A 279 0.54 20.38 -4.80
CA GLY A 279 2.00 20.40 -4.54
C GLY A 279 2.42 21.27 -3.35
N GLU A 280 1.47 21.64 -2.48
CA GLU A 280 1.72 22.42 -1.28
C GLU A 280 2.20 21.51 -0.14
N LEU A 281 3.48 21.19 -0.11
CA LEU A 281 4.06 20.13 0.74
C LEU A 281 3.77 20.29 2.23
N ASP A 282 3.62 21.51 2.72
CA ASP A 282 3.34 21.84 4.13
C ASP A 282 1.84 22.02 4.46
N ALA A 283 0.95 21.77 3.50
CA ALA A 283 -0.49 21.98 3.70
C ALA A 283 -1.17 20.92 4.57
N GLY A 284 -0.51 19.81 4.84
CA GLY A 284 -1.02 18.71 5.66
C GLY A 284 -0.05 17.55 5.80
N ALA A 285 -0.36 16.63 6.70
CA ALA A 285 0.37 15.37 6.79
C ALA A 285 0.05 14.45 5.60
N TRP A 286 1.06 13.74 5.08
CA TRP A 286 0.90 12.77 4.00
C TRP A 286 1.78 11.55 4.17
N SER A 287 1.23 10.39 3.88
CA SER A 287 1.84 9.10 4.15
C SER A 287 3.11 8.89 3.32
N CYS A 288 4.20 8.51 3.98
CA CYS A 288 5.48 8.20 3.35
C CYS A 288 6.22 7.15 4.18
N GLY A 289 6.65 6.06 3.55
CA GLY A 289 7.47 5.03 4.19
C GLY A 289 8.95 5.42 4.30
N MET A 290 9.68 4.75 5.21
CA MET A 290 11.14 4.91 5.35
C MET A 290 11.89 4.58 4.05
N VAL A 291 11.24 3.86 3.15
CA VAL A 291 11.74 3.51 1.81
C VAL A 291 12.07 4.73 0.95
N ALA A 292 11.64 5.93 1.32
CA ALA A 292 12.06 7.18 0.65
C ALA A 292 13.59 7.26 0.50
N GLY A 293 14.37 6.79 1.48
CA GLY A 293 15.82 6.71 1.39
C GLY A 293 16.38 5.79 0.28
N LEU A 294 15.54 5.03 -0.41
CA LEU A 294 15.90 4.18 -1.55
C LEU A 294 15.32 4.68 -2.88
N ILE A 295 14.67 5.86 -2.89
CA ILE A 295 14.01 6.43 -4.07
C ILE A 295 14.86 7.58 -4.61
N HIS A 296 15.46 7.39 -5.79
CA HIS A 296 16.41 8.36 -6.36
C HIS A 296 16.03 8.85 -7.75
N ASP A 297 14.86 8.43 -8.27
CA ASP A 297 14.38 8.79 -9.61
C ASP A 297 12.84 8.69 -9.74
N ILE A 298 12.32 9.21 -10.85
CA ILE A 298 10.89 9.20 -11.21
C ILE A 298 10.73 8.49 -12.57
N PRO A 299 10.84 7.15 -12.60
CA PRO A 299 10.68 6.36 -13.82
C PRO A 299 9.19 6.19 -14.18
N THR A 300 8.90 5.61 -15.35
CA THR A 300 7.59 5.01 -15.60
C THR A 300 7.37 3.76 -14.74
N CYS A 301 6.11 3.37 -14.52
CA CYS A 301 5.79 2.10 -13.83
C CYS A 301 6.44 0.91 -14.52
N LYS A 302 6.47 0.92 -15.86
CA LYS A 302 7.12 -0.15 -16.64
C LYS A 302 8.63 -0.21 -16.40
N GLU A 303 9.33 0.93 -16.51
CA GLU A 303 10.77 1.01 -16.25
C GLU A 303 11.11 0.55 -14.83
N LEU A 304 10.28 0.94 -13.84
CA LEU A 304 10.46 0.54 -12.45
C LEU A 304 10.32 -0.98 -12.27
N ILE A 305 9.22 -1.56 -12.76
CA ILE A 305 8.95 -3.00 -12.60
C ILE A 305 9.99 -3.83 -13.36
N ASP A 306 10.32 -3.47 -14.60
CA ASP A 306 11.34 -4.17 -15.39
C ASP A 306 12.71 -4.15 -14.66
N ARG A 307 13.09 -3.00 -14.09
CA ARG A 307 14.33 -2.84 -13.33
C ARG A 307 14.34 -3.70 -12.06
N ILE A 308 13.26 -3.69 -11.27
CA ILE A 308 13.12 -4.51 -10.07
C ILE A 308 13.30 -5.99 -10.42
N MET A 309 12.65 -6.45 -11.47
CA MET A 309 12.70 -7.86 -11.88
C MET A 309 14.09 -8.25 -12.39
N ALA A 310 14.72 -7.42 -13.23
CA ALA A 310 16.06 -7.67 -13.73
C ALA A 310 17.10 -7.70 -12.60
N GLU A 311 17.02 -6.76 -11.66
CA GLU A 311 17.91 -6.71 -10.50
C GLU A 311 17.71 -7.93 -9.59
N ALA A 312 16.46 -8.31 -9.31
CA ALA A 312 16.15 -9.49 -8.49
C ALA A 312 16.71 -10.77 -9.13
N GLU A 313 16.55 -10.96 -10.44
CA GLU A 313 17.11 -12.10 -11.15
C GLU A 313 18.64 -12.10 -11.11
N ALA A 314 19.29 -10.95 -11.29
CA ALA A 314 20.74 -10.84 -11.21
C ALA A 314 21.27 -11.16 -9.81
N ILE A 315 20.58 -10.71 -8.75
CA ILE A 315 20.96 -11.04 -7.37
C ILE A 315 20.88 -12.54 -7.15
N ILE A 316 19.80 -13.21 -7.56
CA ILE A 316 19.62 -14.64 -7.37
C ILE A 316 20.67 -15.43 -8.13
N ARG A 317 20.83 -15.17 -9.46
CA ARG A 317 21.69 -15.95 -10.35
C ARG A 317 23.18 -15.69 -10.20
N SER A 318 23.57 -14.47 -9.84
CA SER A 318 24.98 -14.09 -9.79
C SER A 318 25.51 -13.98 -8.37
N ARG A 319 24.83 -13.20 -7.52
CA ARG A 319 25.33 -12.92 -6.17
C ARG A 319 25.09 -14.10 -5.22
N LEU A 320 23.85 -14.62 -5.14
CA LEU A 320 23.53 -15.64 -4.14
C LEU A 320 24.02 -17.02 -4.57
N GLU A 321 23.83 -17.42 -5.83
CA GLU A 321 24.37 -18.67 -6.35
C GLU A 321 25.90 -18.71 -6.29
N GLY A 322 26.56 -17.58 -6.58
CA GLY A 322 28.02 -17.46 -6.46
C GLY A 322 28.57 -17.66 -5.04
N LEU A 323 27.76 -17.48 -3.99
CA LEU A 323 28.16 -17.79 -2.62
C LEU A 323 28.18 -19.29 -2.33
N LEU A 324 27.52 -20.11 -3.13
CA LEU A 324 27.46 -21.57 -3.00
C LEU A 324 28.53 -22.28 -3.85
N ALA A 325 29.15 -21.58 -4.80
CA ALA A 325 30.12 -22.12 -5.77
C ALA A 325 31.56 -22.18 -5.23
N ALA A 326 31.77 -22.24 -3.91
CA ALA A 326 33.11 -22.31 -3.28
C ALA A 326 33.49 -23.77 -2.98
#